data_effe76626effc1d907bbc2b16b7cf211
#
_entry.id   effe76626effc1d907bbc2b16b7cf211
#
_cell.length_a   1.000
_cell.length_b   1.000
_cell.length_c   1.000
_cell.angle_alpha   90.00
_cell.angle_beta   90.00
_cell.angle_gamma   90.00
#
_symmetry.space_group_name_H-M   'P 1'
#
loop_
_entity.id
_entity.type
_entity.pdbx_description
1 polymer ?
#
loop_
_entity_poly.entity_id
_entity_poly.type
_entity_poly.pdbx_seq_one_letter_code
_entity_poly.pdbx_strand_id
1 'polypeptide(L)'
;MFKKLIIFFIFSIIYSQILLAEALADANLTGAKYWLKKLGAADVRYGYYEAKTKIIVVNKAQKTLQSFEYAGGALEEIFSQSVITGKSGDKFKEGDLKTPVGVYDVTDKFTPPDPFYGPLAMSLSYPNAHDKAAQKTGGGIWIHGLPMKGKREDEVKTRGCVAFNNDALVKFGQLIGSEGVVIISESQKVDASKDDVARVLAHLHEWLQAWRDNETKIYLGFYADEFVKIDGKNALTRDKFAENKKRIFALNEKKSIKASNFSVTPYPNIKGQNLFRVVFDEDYAAPSHEFKGQKELYVRLDKDKFKILTEK
;
A
#
# COMPACT_ATOMS: atom_id res chain seq x y z
N MET A 1 57.73 -3.66 -10.76
CA MET A 1 56.76 -2.73 -11.37
C MET A 1 55.60 -3.45 -12.08
N PHE A 2 55.87 -4.49 -12.82
CA PHE A 2 54.82 -5.23 -13.60
C PHE A 2 53.69 -5.89 -12.77
N LYS A 3 53.98 -6.47 -11.59
CA LYS A 3 52.92 -7.12 -10.76
C LYS A 3 51.89 -6.13 -10.19
N LYS A 4 52.26 -4.87 -9.88
CA LYS A 4 51.30 -3.86 -9.40
C LYS A 4 50.38 -3.36 -10.52
N LEU A 5 50.86 -3.32 -11.77
CA LEU A 5 50.07 -2.89 -12.93
C LEU A 5 48.99 -3.91 -13.29
N ILE A 6 49.33 -5.22 -13.21
CA ILE A 6 48.37 -6.32 -13.50
C ILE A 6 47.25 -6.38 -12.47
N ILE A 7 47.58 -6.15 -11.17
CA ILE A 7 46.55 -6.13 -10.11
C ILE A 7 45.59 -4.94 -10.30
N PHE A 8 46.11 -3.77 -10.69
CA PHE A 8 45.25 -2.60 -10.95
C PHE A 8 44.33 -2.81 -12.16
N PHE A 9 44.80 -3.50 -13.19
CA PHE A 9 44.00 -3.82 -14.38
C PHE A 9 42.92 -4.86 -14.10
N ILE A 10 43.19 -5.87 -13.29
CA ILE A 10 42.23 -6.88 -12.87
C ILE A 10 41.15 -6.25 -11.98
N PHE A 11 41.48 -5.37 -11.03
CA PHE A 11 40.53 -4.63 -10.20
C PHE A 11 39.63 -3.72 -11.04
N SER A 12 40.14 -3.07 -12.07
CA SER A 12 39.35 -2.19 -12.94
C SER A 12 38.35 -2.99 -13.81
N ILE A 13 38.75 -4.18 -14.27
CA ILE A 13 37.86 -5.06 -15.06
C ILE A 13 36.76 -5.64 -14.16
N ILE A 14 37.10 -6.10 -12.95
CA ILE A 14 36.09 -6.63 -12.01
C ILE A 14 35.11 -5.50 -11.61
N TYR A 15 35.58 -4.30 -11.35
CA TYR A 15 34.75 -3.16 -11.00
C TYR A 15 33.83 -2.76 -12.14
N SER A 16 34.33 -2.77 -13.39
CA SER A 16 33.50 -2.49 -14.58
C SER A 16 32.45 -3.59 -14.84
N GLN A 17 32.77 -4.85 -14.56
CA GLN A 17 31.80 -5.95 -14.70
C GLN A 17 30.71 -5.90 -13.61
N ILE A 18 31.05 -5.49 -12.39
CA ILE A 18 30.07 -5.28 -11.31
C ILE A 18 29.12 -4.14 -11.67
N LEU A 19 29.63 -3.00 -12.13
CA LEU A 19 28.82 -1.86 -12.56
C LEU A 19 27.92 -2.21 -13.74
N LEU A 20 28.42 -3.00 -14.70
CA LEU A 20 27.62 -3.46 -15.83
C LEU A 20 26.51 -4.44 -15.38
N ALA A 21 26.80 -5.34 -14.44
CA ALA A 21 25.83 -6.28 -13.90
C ALA A 21 24.74 -5.56 -13.10
N GLU A 22 25.10 -4.55 -12.29
CA GLU A 22 24.14 -3.71 -11.57
C GLU A 22 23.26 -2.92 -12.54
N ALA A 23 23.85 -2.29 -13.58
CA ALA A 23 23.09 -1.56 -14.59
C ALA A 23 22.15 -2.46 -15.41
N LEU A 24 22.56 -3.69 -15.71
CA LEU A 24 21.71 -4.67 -16.38
C LEU A 24 20.59 -5.18 -15.48
N ALA A 25 20.85 -5.34 -14.16
CA ALA A 25 19.84 -5.70 -13.19
C ALA A 25 18.79 -4.58 -13.05
N ASP A 26 19.22 -3.33 -12.94
CA ASP A 26 18.35 -2.16 -12.87
C ASP A 26 17.51 -2.00 -14.16
N ALA A 27 18.12 -2.16 -15.34
CA ALA A 27 17.41 -2.09 -16.62
C ALA A 27 16.31 -3.16 -16.75
N ASN A 28 16.48 -4.32 -16.10
CA ASN A 28 15.44 -5.34 -16.06
C ASN A 28 14.28 -4.93 -15.14
N LEU A 29 14.56 -4.30 -13.99
CA LEU A 29 13.54 -3.91 -13.00
C LEU A 29 12.60 -2.80 -13.51
N THR A 30 13.05 -1.95 -14.43
CA THR A 30 12.21 -0.90 -15.06
C THR A 30 11.33 -1.43 -16.18
N GLY A 31 11.48 -2.70 -16.57
CA GLY A 31 10.71 -3.32 -17.66
C GLY A 31 9.50 -4.12 -17.16
N ALA A 32 8.28 -3.76 -17.56
CA ALA A 32 7.07 -4.52 -17.22
C ALA A 32 7.14 -6.00 -17.63
N LYS A 33 7.81 -6.33 -18.74
CA LYS A 33 8.02 -7.73 -19.18
C LYS A 33 8.80 -8.57 -18.18
N TYR A 34 9.78 -7.97 -17.49
CA TYR A 34 10.51 -8.63 -16.41
C TYR A 34 9.57 -9.03 -15.27
N TRP A 35 8.74 -8.09 -14.85
CA TRP A 35 7.79 -8.31 -13.77
C TRP A 35 6.70 -9.30 -14.14
N LEU A 36 6.18 -9.26 -15.36
CA LEU A 36 5.23 -10.27 -15.86
C LEU A 36 5.83 -11.68 -15.77
N LYS A 37 7.10 -11.84 -16.15
CA LYS A 37 7.81 -13.12 -16.03
C LYS A 37 8.00 -13.51 -14.57
N LYS A 38 8.38 -12.57 -13.70
CA LYS A 38 8.60 -12.80 -12.26
C LYS A 38 7.29 -13.17 -11.54
N LEU A 39 6.18 -12.52 -11.88
CA LEU A 39 4.85 -12.82 -11.35
C LEU A 39 4.38 -14.23 -11.75
N GLY A 40 4.71 -14.69 -12.96
CA GLY A 40 4.45 -16.07 -13.41
C GLY A 40 3.01 -16.52 -13.15
N ALA A 41 2.84 -17.56 -12.32
CA ALA A 41 1.54 -18.11 -11.94
C ALA A 41 0.88 -17.42 -10.74
N ALA A 42 1.50 -16.40 -10.13
CA ALA A 42 0.97 -15.74 -8.94
C ALA A 42 -0.46 -15.25 -9.11
N ASP A 43 -1.30 -15.43 -8.10
CA ASP A 43 -2.63 -14.86 -8.03
C ASP A 43 -2.55 -13.45 -7.41
N VAL A 44 -2.71 -12.43 -8.25
CA VAL A 44 -2.55 -11.03 -7.87
C VAL A 44 -3.88 -10.28 -7.75
N ARG A 45 -5.03 -10.96 -7.78
CA ARG A 45 -6.34 -10.29 -7.78
C ARG A 45 -6.52 -9.32 -6.60
N TYR A 46 -5.97 -9.62 -5.43
CA TYR A 46 -5.99 -8.71 -4.28
C TYR A 46 -4.63 -8.05 -4.02
N GLY A 47 -3.73 -8.08 -5.00
CA GLY A 47 -2.42 -7.46 -4.95
C GLY A 47 -1.26 -8.45 -5.03
N TYR A 48 -0.07 -7.90 -5.06
CA TYR A 48 1.21 -8.61 -4.99
C TYR A 48 1.92 -8.24 -3.70
N TYR A 49 2.43 -9.24 -3.01
CA TYR A 49 3.14 -9.06 -1.74
C TYR A 49 4.41 -9.92 -1.75
N GLU A 50 5.55 -9.33 -1.47
CA GLU A 50 6.81 -10.09 -1.32
C GLU A 50 6.86 -10.85 0.00
N ALA A 51 6.27 -10.29 1.06
CA ALA A 51 6.12 -10.97 2.34
C ALA A 51 4.80 -11.76 2.43
N LYS A 52 4.77 -12.78 3.27
CA LYS A 52 3.52 -13.47 3.64
C LYS A 52 2.56 -12.46 4.27
N THR A 53 1.33 -12.36 3.72
CA THR A 53 0.36 -11.32 4.09
C THR A 53 -1.03 -11.89 4.30
N LYS A 54 -1.71 -11.46 5.35
CA LYS A 54 -3.16 -11.68 5.54
C LYS A 54 -3.93 -10.56 4.84
N ILE A 55 -4.89 -10.93 4.00
CA ILE A 55 -5.71 -9.99 3.25
C ILE A 55 -7.16 -10.19 3.65
N ILE A 56 -7.84 -9.11 4.00
CA ILE A 56 -9.24 -9.08 4.39
C ILE A 56 -9.98 -8.26 3.33
N VAL A 57 -10.95 -8.86 2.67
CA VAL A 57 -11.74 -8.21 1.61
C VAL A 57 -13.17 -8.05 2.08
N VAL A 58 -13.64 -6.81 2.16
CA VAL A 58 -15.02 -6.47 2.53
C VAL A 58 -15.72 -5.90 1.31
N ASN A 59 -16.82 -6.54 0.90
CA ASN A 59 -17.74 -6.02 -0.10
C ASN A 59 -19.01 -5.51 0.59
N LYS A 60 -19.22 -4.20 0.58
CA LYS A 60 -20.33 -3.55 1.28
C LYS A 60 -21.68 -3.87 0.66
N ALA A 61 -21.79 -3.93 -0.66
CA ALA A 61 -23.03 -4.22 -1.37
C ALA A 61 -23.45 -5.69 -1.18
N GLN A 62 -22.49 -6.60 -1.22
CA GLN A 62 -22.73 -8.04 -1.01
C GLN A 62 -22.83 -8.39 0.48
N LYS A 63 -22.43 -7.47 1.38
CA LYS A 63 -22.37 -7.71 2.84
C LYS A 63 -21.53 -8.93 3.18
N THR A 64 -20.37 -9.07 2.55
CA THR A 64 -19.43 -10.17 2.75
C THR A 64 -18.08 -9.69 3.24
N LEU A 65 -17.45 -10.50 4.07
CA LEU A 65 -16.05 -10.42 4.43
C LEU A 65 -15.40 -11.76 4.10
N GLN A 66 -14.34 -11.72 3.31
CA GLN A 66 -13.50 -12.87 3.02
C GLN A 66 -12.08 -12.57 3.47
N SER A 67 -11.35 -13.57 3.91
CA SER A 67 -9.94 -13.41 4.25
C SER A 67 -9.10 -14.46 3.56
N PHE A 68 -7.94 -14.03 3.16
CA PHE A 68 -6.97 -14.81 2.41
C PHE A 68 -5.62 -14.77 3.09
N GLU A 69 -4.85 -15.83 2.91
CA GLU A 69 -3.42 -15.85 3.14
C GLU A 69 -2.72 -15.80 1.79
N TYR A 70 -1.85 -14.80 1.60
CA TYR A 70 -0.97 -14.70 0.45
C TYR A 70 0.43 -15.12 0.85
N ALA A 71 0.99 -16.12 0.15
CA ALA A 71 2.35 -16.59 0.39
C ALA A 71 2.96 -17.12 -0.91
N GLY A 72 4.14 -16.60 -1.31
CA GLY A 72 4.87 -17.09 -2.48
C GLY A 72 4.09 -17.03 -3.80
N GLY A 73 3.15 -16.10 -3.92
CA GLY A 73 2.29 -15.96 -5.11
C GLY A 73 1.00 -16.78 -5.05
N ALA A 74 0.82 -17.65 -4.05
CA ALA A 74 -0.45 -18.36 -3.82
C ALA A 74 -1.38 -17.50 -2.95
N LEU A 75 -2.67 -17.55 -3.25
CA LEU A 75 -3.73 -16.89 -2.51
C LEU A 75 -4.75 -17.93 -2.06
N GLU A 76 -4.78 -18.21 -0.76
CA GLU A 76 -5.66 -19.21 -0.14
C GLU A 76 -6.76 -18.53 0.67
N GLU A 77 -8.03 -18.86 0.42
CA GLU A 77 -9.15 -18.39 1.26
C GLU A 77 -9.14 -19.14 2.59
N ILE A 78 -9.04 -18.40 3.69
CA ILE A 78 -8.97 -18.97 5.05
C ILE A 78 -10.21 -18.68 5.88
N PHE A 79 -11.07 -17.74 5.45
CA PHE A 79 -12.30 -17.38 6.17
C PHE A 79 -13.28 -16.65 5.27
N SER A 80 -14.58 -16.90 5.46
CA SER A 80 -15.67 -16.19 4.81
C SER A 80 -16.86 -16.02 5.75
N GLN A 81 -17.47 -14.83 5.76
CA GLN A 81 -18.59 -14.49 6.65
C GLN A 81 -19.48 -13.39 6.08
N SER A 82 -20.77 -13.46 6.34
CA SER A 82 -21.69 -12.34 6.13
C SER A 82 -21.47 -11.26 7.19
N VAL A 83 -21.50 -9.99 6.78
CA VAL A 83 -21.22 -8.84 7.66
C VAL A 83 -22.29 -7.77 7.53
N ILE A 84 -22.39 -6.92 8.53
CA ILE A 84 -23.09 -5.65 8.47
C ILE A 84 -22.09 -4.51 8.43
N THR A 85 -22.38 -3.50 7.61
CA THR A 85 -21.54 -2.32 7.42
C THR A 85 -22.37 -1.05 7.63
N GLY A 86 -21.75 0.11 7.53
CA GLY A 86 -22.45 1.39 7.50
C GLY A 86 -23.27 1.60 6.22
N LYS A 87 -23.76 2.81 6.03
CA LYS A 87 -24.50 3.23 4.83
C LYS A 87 -23.67 3.03 3.57
N SER A 88 -24.35 2.90 2.42
CA SER A 88 -23.70 2.84 1.10
C SER A 88 -22.93 4.12 0.76
N GLY A 89 -22.00 4.01 -0.19
CA GLY A 89 -21.07 5.06 -0.59
C GLY A 89 -19.84 5.14 0.30
N ASP A 90 -18.87 5.94 -0.12
CA ASP A 90 -17.61 6.11 0.60
C ASP A 90 -17.78 7.06 1.79
N LYS A 91 -16.99 6.86 2.84
CA LYS A 91 -16.93 7.75 4.01
C LYS A 91 -16.10 9.00 3.70
N PHE A 92 -16.68 10.18 3.97
CA PHE A 92 -16.01 11.48 3.78
C PHE A 92 -15.86 12.27 5.07
N LYS A 93 -16.85 12.21 5.96
CA LYS A 93 -16.86 13.03 7.17
C LYS A 93 -17.32 12.23 8.39
N GLU A 94 -16.91 12.70 9.54
CA GLU A 94 -17.42 12.21 10.81
C GLU A 94 -18.95 12.28 10.86
N GLY A 95 -19.59 11.26 11.43
CA GLY A 95 -21.04 11.20 11.55
C GLY A 95 -21.83 10.84 10.29
N ASP A 96 -21.20 10.60 9.15
CA ASP A 96 -21.90 10.22 7.90
C ASP A 96 -22.42 8.77 7.90
N LEU A 97 -22.07 7.99 8.93
CA LEU A 97 -22.49 6.61 9.17
C LEU A 97 -22.06 5.63 8.05
N LYS A 98 -21.08 5.99 7.23
CA LYS A 98 -20.59 5.16 6.14
C LYS A 98 -19.33 4.39 6.54
N THR A 99 -19.20 3.16 6.05
CA THR A 99 -17.94 2.43 6.04
C THR A 99 -17.06 2.97 4.91
N PRO A 100 -15.78 3.29 5.15
CA PRO A 100 -14.91 3.83 4.12
C PRO A 100 -14.67 2.82 2.99
N VAL A 101 -14.35 3.32 1.80
CA VAL A 101 -13.89 2.57 0.65
C VAL A 101 -12.42 2.84 0.43
N GLY A 102 -11.59 1.80 0.33
CA GLY A 102 -10.14 1.95 0.21
C GLY A 102 -9.37 0.75 0.74
N VAL A 103 -8.10 0.97 1.03
CA VAL A 103 -7.19 -0.02 1.62
C VAL A 103 -6.67 0.50 2.95
N TYR A 104 -6.80 -0.33 3.98
CA TYR A 104 -6.44 -0.01 5.37
C TYR A 104 -5.59 -1.14 5.96
N ASP A 105 -4.95 -0.88 7.08
CA ASP A 105 -4.26 -1.89 7.86
C ASP A 105 -5.05 -2.16 9.15
N VAL A 106 -4.98 -3.38 9.65
CA VAL A 106 -5.31 -3.67 11.05
C VAL A 106 -4.22 -3.02 11.89
N THR A 107 -4.60 -2.13 12.80
CA THR A 107 -3.64 -1.37 13.63
C THR A 107 -3.58 -1.87 15.06
N ASP A 108 -4.64 -2.53 15.52
CA ASP A 108 -4.71 -3.09 16.86
C ASP A 108 -5.80 -4.17 16.94
N LYS A 109 -5.63 -5.12 17.86
CA LYS A 109 -6.61 -6.14 18.22
C LYS A 109 -6.80 -6.17 19.73
N PHE A 110 -8.02 -5.91 20.20
CA PHE A 110 -8.30 -5.69 21.60
C PHE A 110 -9.71 -6.18 22.00
N THR A 111 -9.94 -6.33 23.30
CA THR A 111 -11.27 -6.52 23.87
C THR A 111 -11.92 -5.14 24.09
N PRO A 112 -13.06 -4.83 23.43
CA PRO A 112 -13.71 -3.54 23.62
C PRO A 112 -14.16 -3.36 25.08
N PRO A 113 -14.02 -2.16 25.67
CA PRO A 113 -14.52 -1.89 27.02
C PRO A 113 -16.06 -1.89 27.08
N ASP A 114 -16.72 -1.54 25.97
CA ASP A 114 -18.18 -1.58 25.84
C ASP A 114 -18.60 -2.93 25.20
N PRO A 115 -19.39 -3.76 25.94
CA PRO A 115 -19.88 -5.04 25.45
C PRO A 115 -20.79 -4.94 24.22
N PHE A 116 -21.22 -3.74 23.83
CA PHE A 116 -21.95 -3.50 22.59
C PHE A 116 -21.15 -3.92 21.34
N TYR A 117 -19.83 -3.87 21.40
CA TYR A 117 -18.94 -4.23 20.27
C TYR A 117 -18.50 -5.70 20.28
N GLY A 118 -19.10 -6.54 21.15
CA GLY A 118 -18.78 -7.97 21.23
C GLY A 118 -17.48 -8.27 22.00
N PRO A 119 -16.96 -9.51 21.89
CA PRO A 119 -15.82 -9.97 22.69
C PRO A 119 -14.47 -9.50 22.15
N LEU A 120 -14.41 -9.03 20.91
CA LEU A 120 -13.19 -8.67 20.20
C LEU A 120 -13.45 -7.51 19.24
N ALA A 121 -12.47 -6.64 19.07
CA ALA A 121 -12.42 -5.65 17.99
C ALA A 121 -11.02 -5.56 17.39
N MET A 122 -10.98 -5.17 16.10
CA MET A 122 -9.77 -4.81 15.37
C MET A 122 -9.94 -3.39 14.83
N SER A 123 -9.04 -2.48 15.20
CA SER A 123 -9.06 -1.12 14.65
C SER A 123 -8.40 -1.07 13.28
N LEU A 124 -8.92 -0.18 12.42
CA LEU A 124 -8.41 0.04 11.08
C LEU A 124 -7.75 1.41 10.96
N SER A 125 -6.76 1.53 10.07
CA SER A 125 -5.96 2.74 9.83
C SER A 125 -6.71 3.88 9.12
N TYR A 126 -8.05 3.94 9.21
CA TYR A 126 -8.84 5.04 8.66
C TYR A 126 -8.77 6.29 9.57
N PRO A 127 -8.57 7.52 9.03
CA PRO A 127 -8.24 7.82 7.64
C PRO A 127 -6.76 7.54 7.34
N ASN A 128 -6.50 6.84 6.21
CA ASN A 128 -5.15 6.62 5.72
C ASN A 128 -4.55 7.91 5.11
N ALA A 129 -3.33 7.86 4.55
CA ALA A 129 -2.69 9.05 4.00
C ALA A 129 -3.46 9.62 2.80
N HIS A 130 -4.03 8.76 1.94
CA HIS A 130 -4.81 9.20 0.78
C HIS A 130 -6.16 9.81 1.20
N ASP A 131 -6.81 9.25 2.22
CA ASP A 131 -8.01 9.85 2.81
C ASP A 131 -7.73 11.24 3.41
N LYS A 132 -6.59 11.40 4.11
CA LYS A 132 -6.15 12.69 4.66
C LYS A 132 -5.85 13.70 3.55
N ALA A 133 -5.19 13.28 2.47
CA ALA A 133 -4.97 14.12 1.29
C ALA A 133 -6.29 14.58 0.64
N ALA A 134 -7.31 13.70 0.66
CA ALA A 134 -8.68 14.02 0.23
C ALA A 134 -9.52 14.75 1.30
N GLN A 135 -8.92 15.18 2.43
CA GLN A 135 -9.56 15.89 3.53
C GLN A 135 -10.73 15.12 4.18
N LYS A 136 -10.70 13.80 4.13
CA LYS A 136 -11.68 12.97 4.84
C LYS A 136 -11.46 13.05 6.34
N THR A 137 -12.55 13.00 7.11
CA THR A 137 -12.53 13.16 8.56
C THR A 137 -13.21 12.01 9.31
N GLY A 138 -13.08 12.01 10.64
CA GLY A 138 -13.55 10.96 11.52
C GLY A 138 -12.51 9.86 11.75
N GLY A 139 -12.90 8.82 12.44
CA GLY A 139 -12.02 7.70 12.83
C GLY A 139 -12.82 6.59 13.49
N GLY A 140 -12.14 5.70 14.24
CA GLY A 140 -12.80 4.66 15.01
C GLY A 140 -13.54 3.63 14.14
N ILE A 141 -13.01 3.32 12.97
CA ILE A 141 -13.52 2.25 12.12
C ILE A 141 -12.91 0.93 12.57
N TRP A 142 -13.79 0.02 13.01
CA TRP A 142 -13.39 -1.28 13.54
C TRP A 142 -14.05 -2.43 12.78
N ILE A 143 -13.43 -3.59 12.83
CA ILE A 143 -14.06 -4.89 12.63
C ILE A 143 -14.39 -5.41 14.02
N HIS A 144 -15.66 -5.69 14.34
CA HIS A 144 -16.08 -6.04 15.70
C HIS A 144 -17.28 -7.00 15.74
N GLY A 145 -17.66 -7.43 16.92
CA GLY A 145 -18.78 -8.34 17.15
C GLY A 145 -20.14 -7.65 17.27
N LEU A 146 -21.13 -8.46 17.61
CA LEU A 146 -22.47 -8.03 17.95
C LEU A 146 -22.60 -7.84 19.48
N PRO A 147 -23.58 -7.06 19.96
CA PRO A 147 -23.77 -6.84 21.36
C PRO A 147 -23.85 -8.15 22.17
N MET A 148 -23.08 -8.24 23.24
CA MET A 148 -23.15 -9.38 24.18
C MET A 148 -24.37 -9.33 25.08
N LYS A 149 -24.95 -8.13 25.27
CA LYS A 149 -26.18 -7.88 26.01
C LYS A 149 -27.02 -6.85 25.26
N GLY A 150 -28.34 -7.01 25.30
CA GLY A 150 -29.26 -6.11 24.61
C GLY A 150 -29.37 -6.40 23.11
N LYS A 151 -29.97 -5.45 22.41
CA LYS A 151 -30.14 -5.51 20.93
C LYS A 151 -29.60 -4.23 20.30
N ARG A 152 -29.26 -4.30 19.03
CA ARG A 152 -28.97 -3.11 18.21
C ARG A 152 -30.28 -2.42 17.84
N GLU A 153 -30.27 -1.10 17.78
CA GLU A 153 -31.38 -0.30 17.25
C GLU A 153 -31.57 -0.57 15.74
N ASP A 154 -30.46 -0.76 15.01
CA ASP A 154 -30.45 -1.11 13.58
C ASP A 154 -29.70 -2.43 13.41
N GLU A 155 -30.40 -3.50 13.14
CA GLU A 155 -29.83 -4.85 12.97
C GLU A 155 -29.13 -5.02 11.61
N VAL A 156 -29.34 -4.11 10.65
CA VAL A 156 -28.85 -4.23 9.28
C VAL A 156 -27.72 -3.26 8.92
N LYS A 157 -27.43 -2.26 9.79
CA LYS A 157 -26.38 -1.25 9.55
C LYS A 157 -25.59 -0.93 10.81
N THR A 158 -24.33 -0.59 10.61
CA THR A 158 -23.45 0.02 11.63
C THR A 158 -23.36 1.53 11.44
N ARG A 159 -22.62 2.20 12.31
CA ARG A 159 -22.25 3.63 12.16
C ARG A 159 -20.96 3.84 11.38
N GLY A 160 -20.51 2.82 10.63
CA GLY A 160 -19.32 2.85 9.79
C GLY A 160 -18.36 1.68 9.98
N CYS A 161 -18.49 0.93 11.07
CA CYS A 161 -17.71 -0.27 11.33
C CYS A 161 -18.16 -1.45 10.46
N VAL A 162 -17.41 -2.55 10.50
CA VAL A 162 -17.77 -3.86 9.95
C VAL A 162 -18.06 -4.78 11.13
N ALA A 163 -19.26 -5.37 11.19
CA ALA A 163 -19.61 -6.22 12.32
C ALA A 163 -20.24 -7.55 11.87
N PHE A 164 -20.02 -8.60 12.66
CA PHE A 164 -20.59 -9.93 12.42
C PHE A 164 -20.62 -10.77 13.70
N ASN A 165 -21.14 -11.98 13.59
CA ASN A 165 -21.37 -12.90 14.71
C ASN A 165 -20.12 -13.09 15.59
N ASN A 166 -20.31 -13.14 16.91
CA ASN A 166 -19.25 -13.20 17.90
C ASN A 166 -18.38 -14.46 17.82
N ASP A 167 -19.00 -15.64 17.61
CA ASP A 167 -18.24 -16.89 17.53
C ASP A 167 -17.37 -16.92 16.26
N ALA A 168 -17.91 -16.44 15.13
CA ALA A 168 -17.15 -16.26 13.92
C ALA A 168 -16.03 -15.23 14.07
N LEU A 169 -16.27 -14.14 14.81
CA LEU A 169 -15.26 -13.11 15.07
C LEU A 169 -14.08 -13.63 15.92
N VAL A 170 -14.34 -14.45 16.92
CA VAL A 170 -13.28 -15.07 17.73
C VAL A 170 -12.38 -15.95 16.85
N LYS A 171 -12.97 -16.80 16.00
CA LYS A 171 -12.23 -17.61 15.01
C LYS A 171 -11.43 -16.75 14.04
N PHE A 172 -12.07 -15.72 13.48
CA PHE A 172 -11.43 -14.75 12.60
C PHE A 172 -10.23 -14.08 13.27
N GLY A 173 -10.38 -13.65 14.53
CA GLY A 173 -9.31 -13.04 15.30
C GLY A 173 -8.11 -13.95 15.54
N GLN A 174 -8.33 -15.27 15.66
CA GLN A 174 -7.25 -16.27 15.76
C GLN A 174 -6.51 -16.43 14.41
N LEU A 175 -7.24 -16.44 13.29
CA LEU A 175 -6.68 -16.61 11.94
C LEU A 175 -5.88 -15.38 11.48
N ILE A 176 -6.39 -14.16 11.73
CA ILE A 176 -5.77 -12.92 11.27
C ILE A 176 -4.62 -12.49 12.18
N GLY A 177 -4.75 -12.66 13.49
CA GLY A 177 -3.76 -12.11 14.43
C GLY A 177 -3.98 -10.62 14.67
N SER A 178 -2.89 -9.86 14.72
CA SER A 178 -2.90 -8.40 14.96
C SER A 178 -2.55 -7.57 13.71
N GLU A 179 -2.30 -8.21 12.57
CA GLU A 179 -1.84 -7.56 11.35
C GLU A 179 -2.62 -8.07 10.14
N GLY A 180 -2.88 -7.19 9.18
CA GLY A 180 -3.53 -7.56 7.94
C GLY A 180 -3.87 -6.35 7.09
N VAL A 181 -3.89 -6.55 5.77
CA VAL A 181 -4.34 -5.55 4.79
C VAL A 181 -5.84 -5.72 4.59
N VAL A 182 -6.60 -4.66 4.76
CA VAL A 182 -8.06 -4.63 4.66
C VAL A 182 -8.48 -3.84 3.42
N ILE A 183 -9.06 -4.51 2.46
CA ILE A 183 -9.59 -3.93 1.22
C ILE A 183 -11.09 -3.81 1.38
N ILE A 184 -11.62 -2.59 1.35
CA ILE A 184 -13.06 -2.33 1.47
C ILE A 184 -13.57 -1.73 0.16
N SER A 185 -14.47 -2.44 -0.52
CA SER A 185 -15.13 -1.98 -1.74
C SER A 185 -16.61 -1.71 -1.51
N GLU A 186 -17.22 -0.80 -2.30
CA GLU A 186 -18.68 -0.60 -2.29
C GLU A 186 -19.38 -1.76 -2.99
N SER A 187 -19.16 -1.89 -4.29
CA SER A 187 -19.76 -2.94 -5.13
C SER A 187 -18.80 -3.43 -6.21
N GLN A 188 -17.67 -2.74 -6.39
CA GLN A 188 -16.73 -3.11 -7.43
C GLN A 188 -16.07 -4.45 -7.10
N LYS A 189 -15.89 -5.26 -8.13
CA LYS A 189 -14.94 -6.37 -8.05
C LYS A 189 -13.54 -5.77 -7.87
N VAL A 190 -12.89 -6.13 -6.80
CA VAL A 190 -11.47 -5.81 -6.61
C VAL A 190 -10.69 -6.90 -7.32
N ASP A 191 -10.00 -6.55 -8.39
CA ASP A 191 -9.32 -7.52 -9.23
C ASP A 191 -8.19 -6.83 -10.00
N ALA A 192 -6.98 -6.93 -9.45
CA ALA A 192 -5.80 -6.42 -10.15
C ALA A 192 -5.37 -7.42 -11.23
N SER A 193 -5.01 -6.92 -12.40
CA SER A 193 -4.37 -7.73 -13.42
C SER A 193 -2.86 -7.85 -13.18
N LYS A 194 -2.26 -8.95 -13.64
CA LYS A 194 -0.79 -9.10 -13.61
C LYS A 194 -0.09 -8.01 -14.42
N ASP A 195 -0.71 -7.57 -15.50
CA ASP A 195 -0.17 -6.50 -16.34
C ASP A 195 -0.13 -5.17 -15.58
N ASP A 196 -1.20 -4.82 -14.86
CA ASP A 196 -1.21 -3.60 -14.04
C ASP A 196 -0.18 -3.66 -12.91
N VAL A 197 -0.10 -4.77 -12.18
CA VAL A 197 0.90 -4.96 -11.11
C VAL A 197 2.32 -4.87 -11.67
N ALA A 198 2.58 -5.52 -12.81
CA ALA A 198 3.88 -5.47 -13.47
C ALA A 198 4.28 -4.06 -13.89
N ARG A 199 3.32 -3.28 -14.43
CA ARG A 199 3.55 -1.88 -14.81
C ARG A 199 3.76 -0.98 -13.60
N VAL A 200 2.99 -1.16 -12.53
CA VAL A 200 3.19 -0.41 -11.28
C VAL A 200 4.60 -0.65 -10.75
N LEU A 201 5.06 -1.92 -10.67
CA LEU A 201 6.40 -2.27 -10.20
C LEU A 201 7.49 -1.70 -11.11
N ALA A 202 7.34 -1.78 -12.43
CA ALA A 202 8.28 -1.22 -13.39
C ALA A 202 8.44 0.30 -13.22
N HIS A 203 7.34 1.05 -13.21
CA HIS A 203 7.37 2.50 -13.02
C HIS A 203 7.87 2.92 -11.63
N LEU A 204 7.62 2.10 -10.60
CA LEU A 204 8.18 2.33 -9.28
C LEU A 204 9.71 2.25 -9.30
N HIS A 205 10.28 1.28 -10.02
CA HIS A 205 11.73 1.18 -10.17
C HIS A 205 12.32 2.27 -11.05
N GLU A 206 11.63 2.74 -12.10
CA GLU A 206 12.02 3.95 -12.84
C GLU A 206 12.05 5.19 -11.94
N TRP A 207 11.05 5.35 -11.08
CA TRP A 207 10.99 6.43 -10.10
C TRP A 207 12.13 6.36 -9.08
N LEU A 208 12.44 5.16 -8.53
CA LEU A 208 13.56 4.92 -7.62
C LEU A 208 14.90 5.23 -8.28
N GLN A 209 15.07 4.83 -9.55
CA GLN A 209 16.27 5.13 -10.35
C GLN A 209 16.44 6.63 -10.53
N ALA A 210 15.40 7.34 -10.98
CA ALA A 210 15.45 8.79 -11.17
C ALA A 210 15.76 9.52 -9.85
N TRP A 211 15.29 9.00 -8.71
CA TRP A 211 15.62 9.53 -7.39
C TRP A 211 17.09 9.32 -7.02
N ARG A 212 17.60 8.09 -7.20
CA ARG A 212 19.01 7.75 -6.95
C ARG A 212 19.95 8.60 -7.79
N ASP A 213 19.63 8.76 -9.06
CA ASP A 213 20.53 9.36 -10.06
C ASP A 213 20.39 10.90 -10.16
N ASN A 214 19.65 11.54 -9.23
CA ASN A 214 19.40 12.99 -9.20
C ASN A 214 18.69 13.54 -10.43
N GLU A 215 17.92 12.71 -11.16
CA GLU A 215 17.20 13.11 -12.37
C GLU A 215 15.91 13.87 -12.02
N THR A 216 16.08 15.10 -11.52
CA THR A 216 15.02 15.92 -10.94
C THR A 216 13.77 16.02 -11.80
N LYS A 217 13.93 16.23 -13.13
CA LYS A 217 12.80 16.39 -14.06
C LYS A 217 12.01 15.10 -14.20
N ILE A 218 12.70 13.96 -14.36
CA ILE A 218 12.10 12.63 -14.49
C ILE A 218 11.41 12.27 -13.17
N TYR A 219 12.11 12.38 -12.04
CA TYR A 219 11.57 12.13 -10.71
C TYR A 219 10.28 12.90 -10.43
N LEU A 220 10.29 14.22 -10.62
CA LEU A 220 9.12 15.07 -10.40
C LEU A 220 8.01 14.82 -11.43
N GLY A 221 8.33 14.29 -12.59
CA GLY A 221 7.37 13.87 -13.62
C GLY A 221 6.45 12.73 -13.18
N PHE A 222 6.84 11.92 -12.19
CA PHE A 222 6.00 10.87 -11.62
C PHE A 222 4.87 11.39 -10.73
N TYR A 223 4.97 12.61 -10.20
CA TYR A 223 3.97 13.17 -9.29
C TYR A 223 2.82 13.84 -10.05
N ALA A 224 1.60 13.56 -9.63
CA ALA A 224 0.39 14.20 -10.19
C ALA A 224 0.32 15.68 -9.83
N ASP A 225 -0.47 16.45 -10.58
CA ASP A 225 -0.67 17.88 -10.27
C ASP A 225 -1.38 18.07 -8.92
N GLU A 226 -2.31 17.16 -8.59
CA GLU A 226 -3.03 17.09 -7.32
C GLU A 226 -2.27 16.41 -6.18
N PHE A 227 -0.99 16.11 -6.35
CA PHE A 227 -0.18 15.39 -5.34
C PHE A 227 -0.14 16.10 -3.99
N VAL A 228 -0.26 15.29 -2.93
CA VAL A 228 -0.07 15.73 -1.53
C VAL A 228 0.83 14.74 -0.79
N LYS A 229 1.91 15.25 -0.18
CA LYS A 229 2.68 14.47 0.82
C LYS A 229 2.05 14.65 2.19
N ILE A 230 1.81 13.55 2.89
CA ILE A 230 1.35 13.54 4.27
C ILE A 230 2.52 13.20 5.20
N ASP A 231 2.79 14.08 6.16
CA ASP A 231 3.81 13.88 7.18
C ASP A 231 3.20 14.16 8.56
N GLY A 232 2.81 13.10 9.25
CA GLY A 232 2.06 13.21 10.50
C GLY A 232 0.73 13.93 10.31
N LYS A 233 0.64 15.15 10.88
CA LYS A 233 -0.51 16.05 10.75
C LYS A 233 -0.36 17.09 9.63
N ASN A 234 0.83 17.16 9.01
CA ASN A 234 1.13 18.16 7.99
C ASN A 234 0.83 17.60 6.59
N ALA A 235 0.36 18.50 5.71
CA ALA A 235 0.16 18.22 4.29
C ALA A 235 1.03 19.17 3.47
N LEU A 236 1.84 18.63 2.57
CA LEU A 236 2.70 19.39 1.68
C LEU A 236 2.18 19.26 0.26
N THR A 237 1.85 20.40 -0.37
CA THR A 237 1.42 20.43 -1.75
C THR A 237 2.55 20.07 -2.71
N ARG A 238 2.18 19.70 -3.95
CA ARG A 238 3.12 19.35 -5.01
C ARG A 238 4.21 20.41 -5.22
N ASP A 239 3.83 21.69 -5.25
CA ASP A 239 4.78 22.78 -5.52
C ASP A 239 5.84 22.91 -4.43
N LYS A 240 5.42 22.91 -3.15
CA LYS A 240 6.32 22.95 -2.01
C LYS A 240 7.22 21.70 -1.95
N PHE A 241 6.66 20.54 -2.26
CA PHE A 241 7.42 19.30 -2.35
C PHE A 241 8.46 19.36 -3.47
N ALA A 242 8.07 19.82 -4.67
CA ALA A 242 8.95 19.95 -5.82
C ALA A 242 10.09 20.96 -5.56
N GLU A 243 9.81 22.08 -4.91
CA GLU A 243 10.83 23.05 -4.50
C GLU A 243 11.85 22.41 -3.57
N ASN A 244 11.41 21.70 -2.53
CA ASN A 244 12.30 20.99 -1.62
C ASN A 244 13.16 19.94 -2.35
N LYS A 245 12.56 19.16 -3.24
CA LYS A 245 13.30 18.14 -4.00
C LYS A 245 14.30 18.74 -4.97
N LYS A 246 13.97 19.83 -5.67
CA LYS A 246 14.91 20.56 -6.53
C LYS A 246 16.15 21.01 -5.75
N ARG A 247 15.96 21.55 -4.52
CA ARG A 247 17.07 21.97 -3.65
C ARG A 247 17.95 20.80 -3.24
N ILE A 248 17.34 19.68 -2.82
CA ILE A 248 18.07 18.48 -2.39
C ILE A 248 18.84 17.86 -3.58
N PHE A 249 18.23 17.77 -4.76
CA PHE A 249 18.87 17.18 -5.94
C PHE A 249 19.98 18.05 -6.49
N ALA A 250 19.91 19.39 -6.31
CA ALA A 250 20.96 20.34 -6.69
C ALA A 250 22.26 20.13 -5.89
N LEU A 251 22.22 19.48 -4.71
CA LEU A 251 23.42 19.07 -3.98
C LEU A 251 24.22 18.01 -4.72
N ASN A 252 23.61 17.33 -5.68
CA ASN A 252 24.20 16.28 -6.50
C ASN A 252 24.93 15.19 -5.71
N GLU A 253 24.45 14.90 -4.51
CA GLU A 253 25.00 13.86 -3.64
C GLU A 253 24.77 12.48 -4.22
N LYS A 254 25.76 11.59 -4.05
CA LYS A 254 25.60 10.17 -4.37
C LYS A 254 24.63 9.55 -3.36
N LYS A 255 23.55 8.95 -3.86
CA LYS A 255 22.54 8.30 -3.04
C LYS A 255 22.63 6.78 -3.17
N SER A 256 22.43 6.08 -2.06
CA SER A 256 22.11 4.65 -2.03
C SER A 256 20.65 4.51 -1.62
N ILE A 257 19.84 3.93 -2.46
CA ILE A 257 18.40 3.70 -2.17
C ILE A 257 18.14 2.21 -2.40
N LYS A 258 17.80 1.50 -1.32
CA LYS A 258 17.39 0.10 -1.37
C LYS A 258 15.91 0.04 -0.99
N ALA A 259 15.15 -0.64 -1.82
CA ALA A 259 13.73 -0.89 -1.60
C ALA A 259 13.47 -2.40 -1.60
N SER A 260 12.66 -2.87 -0.66
CA SER A 260 12.34 -4.28 -0.47
C SER A 260 10.98 -4.47 0.17
N ASN A 261 10.50 -5.71 0.27
CA ASN A 261 9.22 -6.06 0.87
C ASN A 261 8.04 -5.32 0.22
N PHE A 262 8.02 -5.29 -1.11
CA PHE A 262 6.97 -4.59 -1.84
C PHE A 262 5.59 -5.22 -1.62
N SER A 263 4.63 -4.35 -1.35
CA SER A 263 3.19 -4.62 -1.38
C SER A 263 2.55 -3.70 -2.42
N VAL A 264 1.86 -4.27 -3.41
CA VAL A 264 1.11 -3.54 -4.44
C VAL A 264 -0.33 -3.98 -4.36
N THR A 265 -1.18 -3.19 -3.70
CA THR A 265 -2.57 -3.52 -3.40
C THR A 265 -3.52 -2.68 -4.26
N PRO A 266 -4.45 -3.28 -5.04
CA PRO A 266 -5.46 -2.52 -5.76
C PRO A 266 -6.31 -1.71 -4.78
N TYR A 267 -6.51 -0.42 -5.06
CA TYR A 267 -7.19 0.51 -4.17
C TYR A 267 -8.60 0.83 -4.69
N PRO A 268 -9.65 0.23 -4.09
CA PRO A 268 -11.03 0.54 -4.45
C PRO A 268 -11.36 2.02 -4.24
N ASN A 269 -12.12 2.58 -5.16
CA ASN A 269 -12.61 3.95 -5.06
C ASN A 269 -13.91 4.13 -5.82
N ILE A 270 -14.75 5.06 -5.39
CA ILE A 270 -16.06 5.30 -6.00
C ILE A 270 -16.00 5.96 -7.39
N LYS A 271 -14.83 6.44 -7.81
CA LYS A 271 -14.61 7.05 -9.13
C LYS A 271 -14.24 6.04 -10.21
N GLY A 272 -14.03 4.77 -9.86
CA GLY A 272 -13.61 3.72 -10.79
C GLY A 272 -12.22 3.93 -11.39
N GLN A 273 -11.35 4.71 -10.72
CA GLN A 273 -9.99 4.93 -11.16
C GLN A 273 -9.13 3.68 -10.87
N ASN A 274 -8.18 3.39 -11.74
CA ASN A 274 -7.20 2.31 -11.53
C ASN A 274 -6.11 2.79 -10.57
N LEU A 275 -6.36 2.60 -9.27
CA LEU A 275 -5.50 3.05 -8.18
C LEU A 275 -4.85 1.85 -7.46
N PHE A 276 -3.64 2.07 -6.95
CA PHE A 276 -2.93 1.13 -6.10
C PHE A 276 -2.35 1.82 -4.88
N ARG A 277 -2.36 1.13 -3.74
CA ARG A 277 -1.52 1.43 -2.59
C ARG A 277 -0.25 0.62 -2.72
N VAL A 278 0.90 1.28 -2.70
CA VAL A 278 2.22 0.65 -2.74
C VAL A 278 2.92 0.93 -1.41
N VAL A 279 3.38 -0.13 -0.76
CA VAL A 279 4.16 -0.05 0.49
C VAL A 279 5.44 -0.84 0.31
N PHE A 280 6.56 -0.32 0.79
CA PHE A 280 7.85 -1.01 0.77
C PHE A 280 8.77 -0.48 1.87
N ASP A 281 9.74 -1.30 2.26
CA ASP A 281 10.81 -0.89 3.16
C ASP A 281 11.86 -0.12 2.39
N GLU A 282 12.26 1.05 2.89
CA GLU A 282 13.26 1.95 2.33
C GLU A 282 14.48 2.03 3.24
N ASP A 283 15.68 1.81 2.66
CA ASP A 283 16.96 2.11 3.26
C ASP A 283 17.66 3.13 2.36
N TYR A 284 17.59 4.40 2.77
CA TYR A 284 18.16 5.55 2.07
C TYR A 284 19.41 6.04 2.77
N ALA A 285 20.48 6.27 2.03
CA ALA A 285 21.70 6.88 2.53
C ALA A 285 22.28 7.87 1.51
N ALA A 286 22.60 9.08 1.99
CA ALA A 286 23.36 10.11 1.29
C ALA A 286 24.30 10.80 2.31
N PRO A 287 25.34 11.53 1.88
CA PRO A 287 26.25 12.23 2.81
C PRO A 287 25.55 13.14 3.81
N SER A 288 24.44 13.79 3.41
CA SER A 288 23.70 14.74 4.27
C SER A 288 22.56 14.12 5.06
N HIS A 289 22.12 12.89 4.74
CA HIS A 289 20.93 12.31 5.34
C HIS A 289 20.86 10.79 5.18
N GLU A 290 20.39 10.11 6.24
CA GLU A 290 20.07 8.69 6.24
C GLU A 290 18.62 8.48 6.72
N PHE A 291 17.95 7.48 6.17
CA PHE A 291 16.60 7.08 6.57
C PHE A 291 16.42 5.58 6.40
N LYS A 292 15.82 4.94 7.41
CA LYS A 292 15.32 3.56 7.33
C LYS A 292 13.89 3.54 7.83
N GLY A 293 13.00 3.01 7.03
CA GLY A 293 11.59 2.95 7.38
C GLY A 293 10.72 2.45 6.25
N GLN A 294 9.44 2.61 6.41
CA GLN A 294 8.46 2.21 5.43
C GLN A 294 8.00 3.42 4.61
N LYS A 295 7.95 3.25 3.30
CA LYS A 295 7.41 4.20 2.35
C LYS A 295 6.02 3.73 1.92
N GLU A 296 5.06 4.65 1.90
CA GLU A 296 3.69 4.39 1.46
C GLU A 296 3.31 5.39 0.36
N LEU A 297 2.92 4.85 -0.79
CA LEU A 297 2.51 5.62 -1.97
C LEU A 297 1.10 5.21 -2.40
N TYR A 298 0.33 6.19 -2.86
CA TYR A 298 -0.94 5.97 -3.56
C TYR A 298 -0.78 6.43 -4.99
N VAL A 299 -0.94 5.49 -5.92
CA VAL A 299 -0.60 5.71 -7.32
C VAL A 299 -1.78 5.44 -8.23
N ARG A 300 -1.86 6.19 -9.33
CA ARG A 300 -2.82 5.99 -10.41
C ARG A 300 -2.10 5.47 -11.65
N LEU A 301 -2.67 4.42 -12.24
CA LEU A 301 -2.20 3.85 -13.48
C LEU A 301 -3.27 4.03 -14.56
N ASP A 302 -3.08 5.01 -15.45
CA ASP A 302 -3.96 5.30 -16.58
C ASP A 302 -3.26 4.87 -17.87
N LYS A 303 -3.62 3.71 -18.43
CA LYS A 303 -2.90 3.09 -19.55
C LYS A 303 -1.40 3.01 -19.21
N ASP A 304 -0.55 3.75 -19.94
CA ASP A 304 0.91 3.78 -19.72
C ASP A 304 1.37 4.94 -18.82
N LYS A 305 0.44 5.66 -18.18
CA LYS A 305 0.77 6.79 -17.31
C LYS A 305 0.66 6.39 -15.85
N PHE A 306 1.79 6.35 -15.19
CA PHE A 306 1.87 6.17 -13.75
C PHE A 306 2.00 7.54 -13.06
N LYS A 307 1.18 7.80 -12.04
CA LYS A 307 1.22 9.05 -11.26
C LYS A 307 1.07 8.78 -9.77
N ILE A 308 1.96 9.33 -8.97
CA ILE A 308 1.90 9.33 -7.52
C ILE A 308 0.95 10.46 -7.10
N LEU A 309 -0.12 10.09 -6.38
CA LEU A 309 -1.15 11.00 -5.88
C LEU A 309 -0.88 11.41 -4.43
N THR A 310 -0.36 10.50 -3.63
CA THR A 310 -0.07 10.72 -2.22
C THR A 310 1.17 9.93 -1.81
N GLU A 311 1.99 10.52 -0.96
CA GLU A 311 3.17 9.91 -0.31
C GLU A 311 3.10 10.15 1.19
N LYS A 312 3.49 9.13 1.97
CA LYS A 312 3.67 9.20 3.43
C LYS A 312 5.07 8.73 3.79
#